data_b13df92a2d6640e126cf219e5efc6df7
#
_entry.id   b13df92a2d6640e126cf219e5efc6df7
#
_cell.length_a   1.000
_cell.length_b   1.000
_cell.length_c   1.000
_cell.angle_alpha   90.00
_cell.angle_beta   90.00
_cell.angle_gamma   90.00
#
_symmetry.space_group_name_H-M   'P 1'
#
loop_
_entity.id
_entity.type
_entity.pdbx_description
1 polymer ?
#
loop_
_entity_poly.entity_id
_entity_poly.type
_entity_poly.pdbx_seq_one_letter_code
_entity_poly.pdbx_strand_id
1 'polypeptide(L)'
;MFIINVKSNSTILNDILKLEKRSSIKLNSFEKILLMNNGTTELFLQILSNSLTKLVIIQQIEKNNIITRKINIITKDRGKILAEAQSIIYLKNLPNKIKDEIRKGEKGIGMIILENKLETYKRITEIGYNSKESYIYRKYKLLSGKHIISKVIENFKGDMIK
;
A
#
# COMPACT_ATOMS: atom_id res chain seq x y z
N MET A 1 8.73 -3.50 -17.39
CA MET A 1 7.76 -3.67 -16.26
C MET A 1 6.95 -4.94 -16.49
N PHE A 2 6.83 -5.78 -15.48
CA PHE A 2 6.07 -7.03 -15.55
C PHE A 2 4.83 -6.89 -14.66
N ILE A 3 3.66 -7.19 -15.22
CA ILE A 3 2.37 -6.91 -14.58
C ILE A 3 1.52 -8.18 -14.60
N ILE A 4 0.89 -8.48 -13.46
CA ILE A 4 -0.14 -9.50 -13.29
C ILE A 4 -1.41 -8.84 -12.76
N ASN A 5 -2.49 -8.93 -13.53
CA ASN A 5 -3.83 -8.55 -13.06
C ASN A 5 -4.37 -9.68 -12.17
N VAL A 6 -4.70 -9.34 -10.94
CA VAL A 6 -5.25 -10.28 -9.95
C VAL A 6 -6.75 -10.39 -10.16
N LYS A 7 -7.22 -11.60 -10.46
CA LYS A 7 -8.65 -11.91 -10.61
C LYS A 7 -9.25 -12.35 -9.27
N SER A 8 -10.53 -12.10 -9.09
CA SER A 8 -11.26 -12.48 -7.86
C SER A 8 -11.22 -13.98 -7.55
N ASN A 9 -11.05 -14.82 -8.57
CA ASN A 9 -11.06 -16.28 -8.45
C ASN A 9 -9.66 -16.90 -8.52
N SER A 10 -8.58 -16.10 -8.64
CA SER A 10 -7.22 -16.62 -8.61
C SER A 10 -6.71 -16.73 -7.18
N THR A 11 -5.90 -17.74 -6.90
CA THR A 11 -5.09 -17.74 -5.69
C THR A 11 -3.94 -16.76 -5.88
N ILE A 12 -3.72 -15.87 -4.92
CA ILE A 12 -2.66 -14.85 -4.98
C ILE A 12 -1.29 -15.52 -5.15
N LEU A 13 -1.06 -16.69 -4.56
CA LEU A 13 0.17 -17.45 -4.76
C LEU A 13 0.41 -17.77 -6.24
N ASN A 14 -0.60 -18.21 -6.97
CA ASN A 14 -0.47 -18.50 -8.40
C ASN A 14 -0.13 -17.24 -9.20
N ASP A 15 -0.67 -16.08 -8.83
CA ASP A 15 -0.35 -14.81 -9.48
C ASP A 15 1.09 -14.37 -9.17
N ILE A 16 1.60 -14.59 -7.97
CA ILE A 16 3.00 -14.38 -7.62
C ILE A 16 3.93 -15.29 -8.43
N LEU A 17 3.60 -16.59 -8.54
CA LEU A 17 4.40 -17.54 -9.33
C LEU A 17 4.41 -17.17 -10.83
N LYS A 18 3.31 -16.67 -11.36
CA LYS A 18 3.28 -16.12 -12.73
C LYS A 18 4.16 -14.89 -12.89
N LEU A 19 4.19 -13.99 -11.86
CA LEU A 19 5.06 -12.82 -11.87
C LEU A 19 6.52 -13.24 -11.88
N GLU A 20 6.92 -14.15 -11.00
CA GLU A 20 8.29 -14.69 -10.94
C GLU A 20 8.71 -15.29 -12.31
N LYS A 21 7.84 -16.11 -12.91
CA LYS A 21 8.09 -16.73 -14.22
C LYS A 21 8.26 -15.70 -15.33
N ARG A 22 7.38 -14.69 -15.39
CA ARG A 22 7.40 -13.68 -16.47
C ARG A 22 8.58 -12.72 -16.35
N SER A 23 8.96 -12.37 -15.13
CA SER A 23 10.05 -11.42 -14.87
C SER A 23 11.41 -12.09 -14.74
N SER A 24 11.47 -13.42 -14.71
CA SER A 24 12.68 -14.21 -14.46
C SER A 24 13.38 -13.82 -13.14
N ILE A 25 12.59 -13.42 -12.15
CA ILE A 25 13.06 -13.14 -10.78
C ILE A 25 12.53 -14.21 -9.83
N LYS A 26 13.18 -14.32 -8.68
CA LYS A 26 12.69 -15.11 -7.55
C LYS A 26 12.47 -14.17 -6.37
N LEU A 27 11.23 -14.05 -5.93
CA LEU A 27 10.86 -13.27 -4.77
C LEU A 27 11.16 -14.05 -3.49
N ASN A 28 11.71 -13.37 -2.49
CA ASN A 28 11.83 -13.94 -1.16
C ASN A 28 10.48 -13.96 -0.43
N SER A 29 10.42 -14.61 0.72
CA SER A 29 9.18 -14.76 1.50
C SER A 29 8.60 -13.40 1.93
N PHE A 30 9.45 -12.44 2.29
CA PHE A 30 9.01 -11.10 2.71
C PHE A 30 8.38 -10.32 1.56
N GLU A 31 8.97 -10.36 0.37
CA GLU A 31 8.44 -9.74 -0.83
C GLU A 31 7.07 -10.35 -1.21
N LYS A 32 6.95 -11.68 -1.13
CA LYS A 32 5.68 -12.38 -1.34
C LYS A 32 4.61 -11.93 -0.34
N ILE A 33 4.96 -11.84 0.93
CA ILE A 33 4.06 -11.39 1.97
C ILE A 33 3.64 -9.93 1.75
N LEU A 34 4.56 -9.03 1.38
CA LEU A 34 4.22 -7.64 1.07
C LEU A 34 3.21 -7.52 -0.06
N LEU A 35 3.35 -8.33 -1.11
CA LEU A 35 2.39 -8.32 -2.22
C LEU A 35 1.00 -8.82 -1.80
N MET A 36 0.91 -9.71 -0.82
CA MET A 36 -0.34 -10.39 -0.41
C MET A 36 -1.02 -9.79 0.82
N ASN A 37 -0.31 -9.01 1.64
CA ASN A 37 -0.79 -8.56 2.93
C ASN A 37 -2.09 -7.75 2.83
N ASN A 38 -3.13 -8.21 3.50
CA ASN A 38 -4.42 -7.51 3.62
C ASN A 38 -4.51 -6.58 4.83
N GLY A 39 -3.55 -6.64 5.74
CA GLY A 39 -3.45 -5.77 6.91
C GLY A 39 -2.84 -4.40 6.59
N THR A 40 -2.52 -3.67 7.65
CA THR A 40 -1.91 -2.34 7.57
C THR A 40 -0.45 -2.44 7.15
N THR A 41 -0.10 -1.89 6.00
CA THR A 41 1.25 -1.92 5.42
C THR A 41 2.29 -1.36 6.38
N GLU A 42 2.00 -0.26 7.05
CA GLU A 42 2.93 0.39 7.97
C GLU A 42 3.33 -0.52 9.14
N LEU A 43 2.39 -1.22 9.77
CA LEU A 43 2.68 -2.17 10.85
C LEU A 43 3.53 -3.33 10.35
N PHE A 44 3.26 -3.80 9.15
CA PHE A 44 4.02 -4.88 8.53
C PHE A 44 5.46 -4.48 8.26
N LEU A 45 5.66 -3.27 7.73
CA LEU A 45 6.99 -2.71 7.49
C LEU A 45 7.78 -2.48 8.78
N GLN A 46 7.12 -2.11 9.90
CA GLN A 46 7.76 -2.01 11.22
C GLN A 46 8.33 -3.37 11.66
N ILE A 47 7.56 -4.45 11.51
CA ILE A 47 8.02 -5.80 11.86
C ILE A 47 9.20 -6.21 10.97
N LEU A 48 9.10 -6.03 9.65
CA LEU A 48 10.13 -6.43 8.71
C LEU A 48 11.44 -5.64 8.87
N SER A 49 11.35 -4.35 9.15
CA SER A 49 12.52 -3.47 9.33
C SER A 49 13.08 -3.47 10.75
N ASN A 50 12.38 -4.11 11.70
CA ASN A 50 12.65 -4.04 13.13
C ASN A 50 12.84 -2.59 13.62
N SER A 51 12.02 -1.67 13.10
CA SER A 51 12.09 -0.23 13.40
C SER A 51 10.71 0.40 13.38
N LEU A 52 10.49 1.36 14.29
CA LEU A 52 9.31 2.21 14.20
C LEU A 52 9.35 3.01 12.91
N THR A 53 8.18 3.23 12.32
CA THR A 53 8.03 4.00 11.09
C THR A 53 7.36 5.34 11.34
N LYS A 54 7.52 6.24 10.40
CA LYS A 54 6.72 7.44 10.26
C LYS A 54 6.36 7.66 8.80
N LEU A 55 5.23 8.32 8.59
CA LEU A 55 4.76 8.71 7.28
C LEU A 55 5.27 10.11 6.96
N VAL A 56 5.79 10.28 5.76
CA VAL A 56 6.19 11.58 5.20
C VAL A 56 5.29 11.90 4.02
N ILE A 57 4.51 12.95 4.12
CA ILE A 57 3.70 13.45 3.02
C ILE A 57 4.61 14.18 2.03
N ILE A 58 4.68 13.67 0.81
CA ILE A 58 5.38 14.31 -0.31
C ILE A 58 4.45 15.30 -1.00
N GLN A 59 3.20 14.92 -1.15
CA GLN A 59 2.16 15.76 -1.76
C GLN A 59 0.78 15.33 -1.27
N GLN A 60 -0.09 16.30 -0.98
CA GLN A 60 -1.51 16.07 -0.71
C GLN A 60 -2.31 17.21 -1.30
N ILE A 61 -3.26 16.87 -2.16
CA ILE A 61 -4.15 17.83 -2.84
C ILE A 61 -5.58 17.35 -2.66
N GLU A 62 -6.45 18.22 -2.18
CA GLU A 62 -7.89 17.99 -2.10
C GLU A 62 -8.62 18.79 -3.18
N LYS A 63 -9.45 18.10 -3.97
CA LYS A 63 -10.34 18.72 -4.97
C LYS A 63 -11.63 17.89 -5.09
N ASN A 64 -12.79 18.54 -5.03
CA ASN A 64 -14.10 17.90 -5.23
C ASN A 64 -14.33 16.65 -4.33
N ASN A 65 -14.02 16.76 -3.04
CA ASN A 65 -14.10 15.66 -2.07
C ASN A 65 -13.22 14.44 -2.40
N ILE A 66 -12.16 14.66 -3.17
CA ILE A 66 -11.15 13.64 -3.46
C ILE A 66 -9.80 14.18 -3.00
N ILE A 67 -9.07 13.37 -2.24
CA ILE A 67 -7.67 13.63 -1.91
C ILE A 67 -6.78 12.74 -2.78
N THR A 68 -5.84 13.35 -3.51
CA THR A 68 -4.70 12.66 -4.08
C THR A 68 -3.51 12.86 -3.17
N ARG A 69 -2.81 11.77 -2.83
CA ARG A 69 -1.71 11.80 -1.87
C ARG A 69 -0.53 10.97 -2.36
N LYS A 70 0.67 11.51 -2.20
CA LYS A 70 1.95 10.80 -2.33
C LYS A 70 2.65 10.80 -0.98
N ILE A 71 3.12 9.66 -0.55
CA ILE A 71 3.78 9.49 0.75
C ILE A 71 4.99 8.58 0.64
N ASN A 72 5.92 8.76 1.58
CA ASN A 72 6.93 7.77 1.91
C ASN A 72 6.69 7.24 3.32
N ILE A 73 6.83 5.94 3.51
CA ILE A 73 6.93 5.30 4.81
C ILE A 73 8.40 5.09 5.08
N ILE A 74 8.92 5.72 6.13
CA ILE A 74 10.34 5.69 6.47
C ILE A 74 10.56 5.19 7.89
N THR A 75 11.74 4.62 8.16
CA THR A 75 12.15 4.29 9.53
C THR A 75 12.41 5.55 10.33
N LYS A 76 12.02 5.56 11.62
CA LYS A 76 12.23 6.73 12.49
C LYS A 76 13.68 6.94 12.86
N ASP A 77 14.43 5.85 13.05
CA ASP A 77 15.81 5.86 13.49
C ASP A 77 16.80 6.34 12.41
N ARG A 78 16.62 5.89 11.18
CA ARG A 78 17.58 6.11 10.09
C ARG A 78 17.03 6.91 8.93
N GLY A 79 15.74 7.18 8.89
CA GLY A 79 15.08 7.84 7.76
C GLY A 79 15.07 7.00 6.46
N LYS A 80 15.33 5.68 6.56
CA LYS A 80 15.34 4.79 5.40
C LYS A 80 13.92 4.67 4.81
N ILE A 81 13.75 4.90 3.51
CA ILE A 81 12.49 4.70 2.82
C ILE A 81 12.21 3.19 2.71
N LEU A 82 11.09 2.74 3.23
CA LEU A 82 10.63 1.35 3.17
C LEU A 82 9.58 1.14 2.08
N ALA A 83 8.74 2.12 1.85
CA ALA A 83 7.73 2.10 0.81
C ALA A 83 7.40 3.50 0.32
N GLU A 84 7.03 3.59 -0.94
CA GLU A 84 6.43 4.77 -1.56
C GLU A 84 4.99 4.42 -1.92
N ALA A 85 4.04 5.29 -1.59
CA ALA A 85 2.66 5.06 -1.93
C ALA A 85 2.00 6.27 -2.57
N GLN A 86 1.10 5.99 -3.51
CA GLN A 86 0.20 6.97 -4.09
C GLN A 86 -1.23 6.50 -3.86
N SER A 87 -2.09 7.40 -3.44
CA SER A 87 -3.49 7.09 -3.17
C SER A 87 -4.43 8.14 -3.71
N ILE A 88 -5.63 7.67 -4.10
CA ILE A 88 -6.80 8.48 -4.38
C ILE A 88 -7.83 8.12 -3.31
N ILE A 89 -8.23 9.08 -2.50
CA ILE A 89 -9.13 8.89 -1.35
C ILE A 89 -10.45 9.60 -1.62
N TYR A 90 -11.55 8.86 -1.54
CA TYR A 90 -12.91 9.35 -1.81
C TYR A 90 -13.58 9.76 -0.50
N LEU A 91 -13.47 11.02 -0.11
CA LEU A 91 -13.95 11.53 1.17
C LEU A 91 -15.45 11.36 1.37
N LYS A 92 -16.24 11.44 0.30
CA LYS A 92 -17.72 11.27 0.38
C LYS A 92 -18.14 9.93 1.00
N ASN A 93 -17.30 8.92 0.93
CA ASN A 93 -17.55 7.56 1.41
C ASN A 93 -16.99 7.31 2.82
N LEU A 94 -16.52 8.34 3.51
CA LEU A 94 -15.88 8.25 4.82
C LEU A 94 -16.62 9.05 5.89
N PRO A 95 -16.63 8.59 7.16
CA PRO A 95 -17.11 9.38 8.29
C PRO A 95 -16.33 10.68 8.47
N ASN A 96 -16.96 11.73 8.99
CA ASN A 96 -16.32 13.05 9.15
C ASN A 96 -15.05 13.02 9.98
N LYS A 97 -15.06 12.28 11.10
CA LYS A 97 -13.86 12.12 11.93
C LYS A 97 -12.66 11.59 11.14
N ILE A 98 -12.87 10.59 10.29
CA ILE A 98 -11.82 10.01 9.45
C ILE A 98 -11.36 11.01 8.38
N LYS A 99 -12.28 11.77 7.76
CA LYS A 99 -11.92 12.83 6.81
C LYS A 99 -10.97 13.85 7.43
N ASP A 100 -11.27 14.28 8.66
CA ASP A 100 -10.47 15.29 9.36
C ASP A 100 -9.06 14.75 9.70
N GLU A 101 -8.96 13.49 10.13
CA GLU A 101 -7.67 12.86 10.38
C GLU A 101 -6.84 12.70 9.09
N ILE A 102 -7.49 12.36 7.96
CA ILE A 102 -6.80 12.29 6.67
C ILE A 102 -6.29 13.66 6.24
N ARG A 103 -7.09 14.72 6.42
CA ARG A 103 -6.70 16.10 6.07
C ARG A 103 -5.50 16.59 6.86
N LYS A 104 -5.36 16.19 8.13
CA LYS A 104 -4.19 16.54 8.95
C LYS A 104 -2.87 16.00 8.37
N GLY A 105 -2.90 14.90 7.63
CA GLY A 105 -1.72 14.37 6.97
C GLY A 105 -0.66 13.75 7.89
N GLU A 106 -1.02 13.41 9.12
CA GLU A 106 -0.09 12.87 10.13
C GLU A 106 0.08 11.35 10.04
N LYS A 107 -0.96 10.65 9.57
CA LYS A 107 -1.03 9.19 9.55
C LYS A 107 -1.42 8.65 8.18
N GLY A 108 -1.01 7.41 7.91
CA GLY A 108 -1.49 6.65 6.76
C GLY A 108 -2.97 6.27 6.89
N ILE A 109 -3.66 6.14 5.76
CA ILE A 109 -5.09 5.78 5.77
C ILE A 109 -5.34 4.44 6.48
N GLY A 110 -4.43 3.46 6.34
CA GLY A 110 -4.53 2.17 7.03
C GLY A 110 -4.52 2.30 8.55
N MET A 111 -3.66 3.16 9.09
CA MET A 111 -3.60 3.43 10.54
C MET A 111 -4.84 4.16 11.04
N ILE A 112 -5.31 5.17 10.29
CA ILE A 112 -6.53 5.92 10.62
C ILE A 112 -7.75 4.97 10.69
N ILE A 113 -7.88 4.09 9.70
CA ILE A 113 -8.94 3.10 9.64
C ILE A 113 -8.88 2.13 10.82
N LEU A 114 -7.69 1.61 11.12
CA LEU A 114 -7.48 0.69 12.24
C LEU A 114 -7.84 1.33 13.58
N GLU A 115 -7.35 2.54 13.86
CA GLU A 115 -7.61 3.27 15.10
C GLU A 115 -9.09 3.64 15.27
N ASN A 116 -9.78 3.95 14.18
CA ASN A 116 -11.22 4.27 14.18
C ASN A 116 -12.12 3.03 14.06
N LYS A 117 -11.54 1.82 14.00
CA LYS A 117 -12.27 0.54 13.90
C LYS A 117 -13.25 0.52 12.72
N LEU A 118 -12.90 1.17 11.61
CA LEU A 118 -13.73 1.12 10.40
C LEU A 118 -13.52 -0.22 9.72
N GLU A 119 -14.59 -0.98 9.55
CA GLU A 119 -14.54 -2.23 8.81
C GLU A 119 -14.23 -1.98 7.34
N THR A 120 -13.15 -2.57 6.87
CA THR A 120 -12.70 -2.42 5.49
C THR A 120 -12.19 -3.74 4.93
N TYR A 121 -12.27 -3.83 3.61
CA TYR A 121 -11.73 -4.93 2.84
C TYR A 121 -10.73 -4.42 1.81
N LYS A 122 -9.53 -4.99 1.79
CA LYS A 122 -8.51 -4.68 0.79
C LYS A 122 -8.62 -5.67 -0.37
N ARG A 123 -8.88 -5.17 -1.57
CA ARG A 123 -8.89 -5.97 -2.80
C ARG A 123 -7.67 -5.64 -3.65
N ILE A 124 -6.70 -6.54 -3.68
CA ILE A 124 -5.53 -6.42 -4.56
C ILE A 124 -6.00 -6.65 -6.01
N THR A 125 -5.69 -5.71 -6.88
CA THR A 125 -6.10 -5.73 -8.29
C THR A 125 -4.95 -5.99 -9.24
N GLU A 126 -3.72 -5.67 -8.83
CA GLU A 126 -2.53 -5.81 -9.65
C GLU A 126 -1.31 -6.00 -8.78
N ILE A 127 -0.41 -6.85 -9.20
CA ILE A 127 0.96 -6.97 -8.66
C ILE A 127 1.96 -6.87 -9.81
N GLY A 128 3.16 -6.39 -9.53
CA GLY A 128 4.15 -6.26 -10.57
C GLY A 128 5.58 -6.08 -10.08
N TYR A 129 6.48 -6.11 -11.04
CA TYR A 129 7.91 -5.88 -10.87
C TYR A 129 8.43 -4.88 -11.89
N ASN A 130 9.11 -3.86 -11.42
CA ASN A 130 9.83 -2.91 -12.24
C ASN A 130 11.32 -3.28 -12.31
N SER A 131 11.75 -3.83 -13.44
CA SER A 131 13.13 -4.28 -13.63
C SER A 131 14.14 -3.13 -13.75
N LYS A 132 13.71 -1.94 -14.18
CA LYS A 132 14.61 -0.77 -14.31
C LYS A 132 15.02 -0.22 -12.95
N GLU A 133 14.08 -0.17 -12.02
CA GLU A 133 14.28 0.42 -10.69
C GLU A 133 14.33 -0.64 -9.59
N SER A 134 14.24 -1.92 -9.95
CA SER A 134 14.37 -3.08 -9.05
C SER A 134 13.42 -3.02 -7.83
N TYR A 135 12.13 -2.74 -8.06
CA TYR A 135 11.13 -2.78 -7.02
C TYR A 135 9.91 -3.64 -7.40
N ILE A 136 9.30 -4.24 -6.39
CA ILE A 136 7.98 -4.85 -6.51
C ILE A 136 6.91 -3.82 -6.15
N TYR A 137 5.71 -3.96 -6.72
CA TYR A 137 4.59 -3.09 -6.39
C TYR A 137 3.27 -3.85 -6.40
N ARG A 138 2.28 -3.24 -5.76
CA ARG A 138 0.90 -3.68 -5.83
C ARG A 138 -0.05 -2.52 -5.98
N LYS A 139 -1.19 -2.79 -6.61
CA LYS A 139 -2.35 -1.89 -6.61
C LYS A 139 -3.51 -2.57 -5.90
N TYR A 140 -4.22 -1.81 -5.11
CA TYR A 140 -5.42 -2.31 -4.46
C TYR A 140 -6.49 -1.23 -4.31
N LYS A 141 -7.71 -1.70 -4.09
CA LYS A 141 -8.84 -0.88 -3.66
C LYS A 141 -9.12 -1.20 -2.20
N LEU A 142 -9.43 -0.17 -1.44
CA LEU A 142 -9.91 -0.28 -0.07
C LEU A 142 -11.40 0.01 -0.08
N LEU A 143 -12.20 -0.93 0.40
CA LEU A 143 -13.65 -0.86 0.39
C LEU A 143 -14.18 -0.86 1.82
N SER A 144 -15.26 -0.10 2.06
CA SER A 144 -16.10 -0.22 3.25
C SER A 144 -17.51 -0.56 2.77
N GLY A 145 -17.98 -1.76 3.10
CA GLY A 145 -19.17 -2.33 2.48
C GLY A 145 -19.02 -2.40 0.95
N LYS A 146 -19.93 -1.75 0.22
CA LYS A 146 -19.92 -1.67 -1.25
C LYS A 146 -19.14 -0.46 -1.79
N HIS A 147 -18.67 0.44 -0.92
CA HIS A 147 -18.09 1.72 -1.33
C HIS A 147 -16.57 1.65 -1.39
N ILE A 148 -15.98 2.07 -2.50
CA ILE A 148 -14.54 2.28 -2.61
C ILE A 148 -14.20 3.55 -1.84
N ILE A 149 -13.38 3.44 -0.81
CA ILE A 149 -12.89 4.57 -0.02
C ILE A 149 -11.50 5.03 -0.45
N SER A 150 -10.71 4.14 -1.03
CA SER A 150 -9.40 4.52 -1.60
C SER A 150 -8.94 3.56 -2.69
N LYS A 151 -8.14 4.09 -3.62
CA LYS A 151 -7.31 3.32 -4.56
C LYS A 151 -5.86 3.63 -4.26
N VAL A 152 -5.02 2.61 -4.14
CA VAL A 152 -3.64 2.76 -3.68
C VAL A 152 -2.69 1.98 -4.58
N ILE A 153 -1.52 2.58 -4.84
CA ILE A 153 -0.35 1.93 -5.41
C ILE A 153 0.75 2.00 -4.36
N GLU A 154 1.36 0.88 -4.02
CA GLU A 154 2.50 0.79 -3.11
C GLU A 154 3.70 0.17 -3.82
N ASN A 155 4.84 0.83 -3.75
CA ASN A 155 6.12 0.38 -4.30
C ASN A 155 7.06 0.01 -3.15
N PHE A 156 7.67 -1.17 -3.23
CA PHE A 156 8.62 -1.70 -2.24
C PHE A 156 9.95 -2.02 -2.94
N LYS A 157 11.00 -1.27 -2.65
CA LYS A 157 12.33 -1.54 -3.23
C LYS A 157 13.01 -2.69 -2.47
N GLY A 158 13.71 -3.58 -3.19
CA GLY A 158 14.33 -4.76 -2.57
C GLY A 158 15.42 -4.43 -1.54
N ASP A 159 16.06 -3.28 -1.64
CA ASP A 159 17.01 -2.75 -0.67
C ASP A 159 16.36 -2.05 0.53
N MET A 160 15.06 -1.79 0.47
CA MET A 160 14.31 -1.16 1.56
C MET A 160 14.12 -2.07 2.77
N ILE A 161 14.19 -3.39 2.58
CA ILE A 161 13.81 -4.41 3.58
C ILE A 161 15.03 -5.18 4.11
N LYS A 162 16.20 -4.98 3.51
CA LYS A 162 17.46 -5.61 3.92
C LYS A 162 18.14 -4.88 5.07
#